data_29da40733fb39b915cb474760af938a3
#
_entry.id   29da40733fb39b915cb474760af938a3
#
_cell.length_a   1.000
_cell.length_b   1.000
_cell.length_c   1.000
_cell.angle_alpha   90.00
_cell.angle_beta   90.00
_cell.angle_gamma   90.00
#
_symmetry.space_group_name_H-M   'P 1'
#
loop_
_entity.id
_entity.type
_entity.pdbx_description
1 polymer ?
#
loop_
_entity_poly.entity_id
_entity_poly.type
_entity_poly.pdbx_seq_one_letter_code
_entity_poly.pdbx_strand_id
1 'polypeptide(L)'
;PDEPQNVPELMKTAAGEAVTTREQWEKIRRPELLRIFLEKEYGVRPVERPADLKFEQLGADEEVYGGKAVKKVVRGTYSGPGGAASFTFAAWIPKSGKPVPAFVHVSPRPAETAADLDGPRPVYYLPAEYITSRGYAVLASCDYDFSPDFHMFPDAPTSGVFKAYGPKSMKSRKPDEWGILSAWAWGASRIMDWIETQPGIDAKHVGVAGLSRNGKTALLAGVTDERFAMAVSCCSGCGGAKL
;
A
#
# COMPACT_ATOMS: atom_id res chain seq x y z
N PRO A 1 34.51 -5.31 -15.96
CA PRO A 1 34.50 -5.31 -14.49
C PRO A 1 33.79 -4.04 -14.07
N ASP A 2 32.65 -4.26 -13.41
CA ASP A 2 31.85 -3.14 -12.91
C ASP A 2 32.67 -2.39 -11.87
N GLU A 3 32.81 -1.07 -12.02
CA GLU A 3 33.39 -0.24 -10.98
C GLU A 3 32.60 -0.47 -9.70
N PRO A 4 33.25 -0.59 -8.53
CA PRO A 4 32.54 -0.75 -7.29
C PRO A 4 31.59 0.45 -7.13
N GLN A 5 30.29 0.18 -7.18
CA GLN A 5 29.31 1.21 -6.93
C GLN A 5 29.61 1.81 -5.54
N ASN A 6 29.75 3.12 -5.47
CA ASN A 6 30.00 3.83 -4.23
C ASN A 6 28.72 3.85 -3.38
N VAL A 7 28.33 2.65 -2.89
CA VAL A 7 27.14 2.48 -2.06
C VAL A 7 27.44 3.01 -0.68
N PRO A 8 26.67 3.97 -0.15
CA PRO A 8 26.88 4.48 1.18
C PRO A 8 26.83 3.35 2.23
N GLU A 9 27.74 3.39 3.19
CA GLU A 9 27.76 2.41 4.27
C GLU A 9 26.44 2.46 5.06
N LEU A 10 25.74 1.32 5.11
CA LEU A 10 24.42 1.22 5.74
C LEU A 10 24.48 1.58 7.23
N MET A 11 25.50 1.06 7.94
CA MET A 11 25.68 1.22 9.38
C MET A 11 26.58 2.40 9.73
N LYS A 12 26.46 3.52 8.98
CA LYS A 12 27.17 4.76 9.23
C LYS A 12 26.21 5.94 9.06
N THR A 13 26.17 6.85 10.03
CA THR A 13 25.32 8.04 9.96
C THR A 13 25.79 9.00 8.87
N ALA A 14 24.96 9.96 8.51
CA ALA A 14 25.35 11.04 7.59
C ALA A 14 26.53 11.88 8.12
N ALA A 15 26.72 11.94 9.44
CA ALA A 15 27.86 12.60 10.10
C ALA A 15 29.14 11.75 10.10
N GLY A 16 29.07 10.49 9.59
CA GLY A 16 30.23 9.60 9.55
C GLY A 16 30.43 8.73 10.79
N GLU A 17 29.49 8.75 11.73
CA GLU A 17 29.56 7.97 12.97
C GLU A 17 29.08 6.53 12.76
N ALA A 18 29.74 5.55 13.39
CA ALA A 18 29.31 4.15 13.30
C ALA A 18 28.00 3.91 14.05
N VAL A 19 27.07 3.17 13.42
CA VAL A 19 25.82 2.73 14.03
C VAL A 19 26.04 1.32 14.61
N THR A 20 26.16 1.23 15.92
CA THR A 20 26.48 -0.01 16.63
C THR A 20 25.37 -0.52 17.53
N THR A 21 24.32 0.29 17.76
CA THR A 21 23.20 -0.07 18.60
C THR A 21 21.86 0.02 17.85
N ARG A 22 20.87 -0.74 18.32
CA ARG A 22 19.50 -0.66 17.82
C ARG A 22 18.93 0.76 17.97
N GLU A 23 19.22 1.41 19.09
CA GLU A 23 18.75 2.77 19.34
C GLU A 23 19.31 3.79 18.35
N GLN A 24 20.60 3.72 18.02
CA GLN A 24 21.21 4.57 16.98
C GLN A 24 20.59 4.31 15.60
N TRP A 25 20.30 3.04 15.29
CA TRP A 25 19.59 2.70 14.06
C TRP A 25 18.20 3.30 14.03
N GLU A 26 17.37 3.06 15.04
CA GLU A 26 15.96 3.47 15.06
C GLU A 26 15.80 5.00 15.13
N LYS A 27 16.63 5.67 15.93
CA LYS A 27 16.47 7.12 16.18
C LYS A 27 17.25 8.01 15.22
N ILE A 28 18.32 7.51 14.60
CA ILE A 28 19.20 8.32 13.76
C ILE A 28 19.25 7.78 12.34
N ARG A 29 19.84 6.60 12.14
CA ARG A 29 20.18 6.14 10.79
C ARG A 29 18.96 5.80 9.93
N ARG A 30 18.01 5.06 10.46
CA ARG A 30 16.78 4.72 9.74
C ARG A 30 16.00 5.98 9.29
N PRO A 31 15.75 6.99 10.14
CA PRO A 31 15.15 8.26 9.71
C PRO A 31 15.97 9.01 8.64
N GLU A 32 17.30 9.02 8.72
CA GLU A 32 18.16 9.62 7.68
C GLU A 32 17.93 8.95 6.31
N LEU A 33 17.98 7.61 6.29
CA LEU A 33 17.77 6.85 5.07
C LEU A 33 16.37 7.04 4.50
N LEU A 34 15.35 6.94 5.35
CA LEU A 34 13.97 7.14 4.95
C LEU A 34 13.74 8.51 4.33
N ARG A 35 14.33 9.56 4.95
CA ARG A 35 14.26 10.92 4.41
C ARG A 35 14.88 11.02 3.01
N ILE A 36 16.03 10.39 2.78
CA ILE A 36 16.66 10.38 1.45
C ILE A 36 15.72 9.75 0.40
N PHE A 37 15.11 8.60 0.70
CA PHE A 37 14.17 7.95 -0.21
C PHE A 37 12.93 8.80 -0.46
N LEU A 38 12.37 9.43 0.58
CA LEU A 38 11.19 10.27 0.44
C LEU A 38 11.50 11.56 -0.34
N GLU A 39 12.64 12.21 -0.09
CA GLU A 39 12.99 13.46 -0.78
C GLU A 39 13.49 13.26 -2.22
N LYS A 40 14.11 12.11 -2.54
CA LYS A 40 14.81 11.92 -3.82
C LYS A 40 14.09 10.97 -4.78
N GLU A 41 13.26 10.06 -4.27
CA GLU A 41 12.65 9.02 -5.10
C GLU A 41 11.12 9.04 -5.04
N TYR A 42 10.55 8.89 -3.85
CA TYR A 42 9.10 8.68 -3.71
C TYR A 42 8.30 9.96 -3.50
N GLY A 43 8.91 11.01 -2.99
CA GLY A 43 8.29 12.27 -2.62
C GLY A 43 7.65 12.24 -1.22
N VAL A 44 7.60 13.43 -0.60
CA VAL A 44 7.06 13.62 0.75
C VAL A 44 5.55 13.75 0.69
N ARG A 45 4.85 12.97 1.51
CA ARG A 45 3.39 13.02 1.62
C ARG A 45 2.95 14.28 2.35
N PRO A 46 1.93 15.01 1.86
CA PRO A 46 1.41 16.21 2.55
C PRO A 46 0.47 15.88 3.71
N VAL A 47 -0.01 14.63 3.78
CA VAL A 47 -0.94 14.17 4.81
C VAL A 47 -0.74 12.68 5.05
N GLU A 48 -0.74 12.27 6.31
CA GLU A 48 -0.70 10.85 6.67
C GLU A 48 -2.11 10.27 6.73
N ARG A 49 -2.96 10.76 7.62
CA ARG A 49 -4.37 10.35 7.72
C ARG A 49 -5.26 11.58 7.68
N PRO A 50 -6.22 11.66 6.73
CA PRO A 50 -7.22 12.71 6.72
C PRO A 50 -8.07 12.68 7.98
N ALA A 51 -8.34 13.85 8.57
CA ALA A 51 -9.13 13.95 9.80
C ALA A 51 -10.59 13.52 9.60
N ASP A 52 -11.11 13.66 8.38
CA ASP A 52 -12.47 13.32 7.98
C ASP A 52 -12.60 11.97 7.29
N LEU A 53 -11.54 11.14 7.29
CA LEU A 53 -11.58 9.80 6.70
C LEU A 53 -12.68 8.95 7.35
N LYS A 54 -13.60 8.48 6.52
CA LYS A 54 -14.73 7.63 6.90
C LYS A 54 -14.76 6.38 6.04
N PHE A 55 -15.25 5.30 6.61
CA PHE A 55 -15.45 4.04 5.91
C PHE A 55 -16.95 3.69 5.91
N GLU A 56 -17.42 3.26 4.75
CA GLU A 56 -18.78 2.80 4.52
C GLU A 56 -18.73 1.44 3.85
N GLN A 57 -19.41 0.46 4.40
CA GLN A 57 -19.58 -0.82 3.74
C GLN A 57 -20.65 -0.70 2.64
N LEU A 58 -20.30 -1.12 1.44
CA LEU A 58 -21.17 -1.11 0.28
C LEU A 58 -21.92 -2.45 0.18
N GLY A 59 -23.21 -2.42 0.50
CA GLY A 59 -24.04 -3.63 0.50
C GLY A 59 -23.87 -4.50 1.74
N ALA A 60 -24.50 -5.68 1.69
CA ALA A 60 -24.43 -6.67 2.75
C ALA A 60 -23.16 -7.54 2.65
N ASP A 61 -22.86 -8.26 3.72
CA ASP A 61 -21.83 -9.29 3.70
C ASP A 61 -22.21 -10.39 2.70
N GLU A 62 -21.29 -10.73 1.80
CA GLU A 62 -21.45 -11.81 0.83
C GLU A 62 -20.74 -13.07 1.33
N GLU A 63 -21.47 -14.17 1.49
CA GLU A 63 -20.87 -15.47 1.77
C GLU A 63 -20.23 -16.04 0.51
N VAL A 64 -18.93 -16.34 0.58
CA VAL A 64 -18.14 -16.86 -0.54
C VAL A 64 -17.47 -18.18 -0.17
N TYR A 65 -17.00 -18.90 -1.20
CA TYR A 65 -16.24 -20.16 -1.03
C TYR A 65 -17.01 -21.22 -0.24
N GLY A 66 -18.30 -21.39 -0.57
CA GLY A 66 -19.19 -22.35 0.11
C GLY A 66 -19.48 -21.97 1.56
N GLY A 67 -19.57 -20.68 1.86
CA GLY A 67 -19.86 -20.16 3.20
C GLY A 67 -18.68 -20.16 4.16
N LYS A 68 -17.44 -20.46 3.68
CA LYS A 68 -16.22 -20.52 4.51
C LYS A 68 -15.60 -19.16 4.76
N ALA A 69 -15.91 -18.18 3.93
CA ALA A 69 -15.44 -16.80 4.06
C ALA A 69 -16.56 -15.80 3.81
N VAL A 70 -16.33 -14.57 4.21
CA VAL A 70 -17.20 -13.41 3.96
C VAL A 70 -16.43 -12.41 3.11
N LYS A 71 -17.03 -11.94 2.02
CA LYS A 71 -16.55 -10.82 1.23
C LYS A 71 -17.29 -9.56 1.66
N LYS A 72 -16.53 -8.49 1.90
CA LYS A 72 -17.03 -7.15 2.16
C LYS A 72 -16.46 -6.21 1.12
N VAL A 73 -17.26 -5.28 0.63
CA VAL A 73 -16.80 -4.17 -0.21
C VAL A 73 -16.95 -2.88 0.60
N VAL A 74 -15.88 -2.11 0.70
CA VAL A 74 -15.82 -0.93 1.57
C VAL A 74 -15.33 0.26 0.79
N ARG A 75 -15.99 1.40 0.96
CA ARG A 75 -15.58 2.69 0.44
C ARG A 75 -14.95 3.53 1.55
N GLY A 76 -13.75 4.04 1.30
CA GLY A 76 -13.14 5.10 2.08
C GLY A 76 -13.41 6.45 1.42
N THR A 77 -13.86 7.44 2.19
CA THR A 77 -14.08 8.82 1.72
C THR A 77 -13.30 9.80 2.57
N TYR A 78 -12.75 10.81 1.94
CA TYR A 78 -11.96 11.85 2.59
C TYR A 78 -11.99 13.13 1.76
N SER A 79 -11.55 14.24 2.35
CA SER A 79 -11.40 15.50 1.65
C SER A 79 -10.06 16.17 1.95
N GLY A 80 -9.66 17.06 1.06
CA GLY A 80 -8.48 17.90 1.19
C GLY A 80 -8.72 19.28 0.57
N PRO A 81 -7.71 20.14 0.51
CA PRO A 81 -7.83 21.48 -0.07
C PRO A 81 -8.34 21.51 -1.51
N GLY A 82 -8.10 20.44 -2.28
CA GLY A 82 -8.54 20.30 -3.68
C GLY A 82 -9.92 19.66 -3.85
N GLY A 83 -10.58 19.25 -2.77
CA GLY A 83 -11.92 18.66 -2.77
C GLY A 83 -11.99 17.23 -2.22
N ALA A 84 -13.16 16.63 -2.36
CA ALA A 84 -13.43 15.27 -1.89
C ALA A 84 -12.88 14.21 -2.87
N ALA A 85 -12.45 13.08 -2.31
CA ALA A 85 -12.05 11.90 -3.04
C ALA A 85 -12.49 10.63 -2.30
N SER A 86 -12.44 9.49 -2.98
CA SER A 86 -12.78 8.19 -2.41
C SER A 86 -11.95 7.09 -3.05
N PHE A 87 -11.89 5.97 -2.38
CA PHE A 87 -11.33 4.71 -2.88
C PHE A 87 -12.19 3.55 -2.41
N THR A 88 -12.09 2.43 -3.11
CA THR A 88 -12.82 1.21 -2.77
C THR A 88 -11.83 0.06 -2.57
N PHE A 89 -12.12 -0.80 -1.61
CA PHE A 89 -11.40 -2.06 -1.45
C PHE A 89 -12.39 -3.18 -1.10
N ALA A 90 -12.00 -4.40 -1.44
CA ALA A 90 -12.73 -5.60 -1.03
C ALA A 90 -11.90 -6.38 -0.02
N ALA A 91 -12.57 -7.01 0.94
CA ALA A 91 -11.96 -7.83 1.98
C ALA A 91 -12.60 -9.21 1.99
N TRP A 92 -11.80 -10.25 1.85
CA TRP A 92 -12.20 -11.66 2.02
C TRP A 92 -11.69 -12.13 3.37
N ILE A 93 -12.59 -12.43 4.29
CA ILE A 93 -12.29 -12.76 5.69
C ILE A 93 -12.79 -14.18 5.97
N PRO A 94 -11.91 -15.12 6.34
CA PRO A 94 -12.34 -16.48 6.67
C PRO A 94 -13.17 -16.50 7.96
N LYS A 95 -14.20 -17.35 8.02
CA LYS A 95 -14.98 -17.59 9.23
C LYS A 95 -14.19 -18.50 10.18
N SER A 96 -13.45 -17.94 11.11
CA SER A 96 -12.53 -18.70 11.99
C SER A 96 -12.90 -18.70 13.47
N GLY A 97 -13.87 -17.91 13.90
CA GLY A 97 -14.23 -17.75 15.31
C GLY A 97 -13.18 -17.00 16.18
N LYS A 98 -12.06 -16.57 15.58
CA LYS A 98 -11.01 -15.77 16.22
C LYS A 98 -10.41 -14.79 15.21
N PRO A 99 -9.77 -13.70 15.65
CA PRO A 99 -9.07 -12.80 14.74
C PRO A 99 -8.00 -13.53 13.91
N VAL A 100 -7.92 -13.21 12.61
CA VAL A 100 -6.99 -13.85 11.68
C VAL A 100 -5.96 -12.83 11.17
N PRO A 101 -4.73 -13.25 10.87
CA PRO A 101 -3.76 -12.40 10.18
C PRO A 101 -4.28 -12.04 8.78
N ALA A 102 -3.76 -10.94 8.20
CA ALA A 102 -4.25 -10.45 6.92
C ALA A 102 -3.13 -10.00 5.98
N PHE A 103 -3.48 -9.89 4.70
CA PHE A 103 -2.65 -9.22 3.69
C PHE A 103 -3.44 -8.11 3.01
N VAL A 104 -2.83 -6.93 2.89
CA VAL A 104 -3.28 -5.87 1.99
C VAL A 104 -2.57 -6.05 0.65
N HIS A 105 -3.32 -6.28 -0.40
CA HIS A 105 -2.83 -6.46 -1.76
C HIS A 105 -3.13 -5.22 -2.60
N VAL A 106 -2.09 -4.50 -3.02
CA VAL A 106 -2.22 -3.37 -3.95
C VAL A 106 -2.18 -3.90 -5.37
N SER A 107 -3.18 -3.55 -6.17
CA SER A 107 -3.47 -4.17 -7.46
C SER A 107 -3.87 -3.13 -8.50
N PRO A 108 -3.55 -3.31 -9.80
CA PRO A 108 -4.09 -2.50 -10.88
C PRO A 108 -5.50 -2.95 -11.32
N ARG A 109 -6.19 -3.78 -10.53
CA ARG A 109 -7.51 -4.31 -10.83
C ARG A 109 -8.56 -3.74 -9.89
N PRO A 110 -9.80 -3.53 -10.38
CA PRO A 110 -10.90 -3.13 -9.51
C PRO A 110 -11.01 -4.06 -8.30
N ALA A 111 -11.27 -3.49 -7.15
CA ALA A 111 -11.26 -4.24 -5.89
C ALA A 111 -12.29 -5.37 -5.87
N GLU A 112 -13.49 -5.11 -6.39
CA GLU A 112 -14.60 -6.07 -6.41
C GLU A 112 -14.29 -7.31 -7.25
N THR A 113 -13.48 -7.16 -8.30
CA THR A 113 -13.14 -8.23 -9.26
C THR A 113 -11.71 -8.72 -9.14
N ALA A 114 -10.95 -8.23 -8.16
CA ALA A 114 -9.53 -8.57 -8.02
C ALA A 114 -9.28 -10.07 -7.79
N ALA A 115 -10.24 -10.76 -7.16
CA ALA A 115 -10.20 -12.19 -6.87
C ALA A 115 -11.06 -13.05 -7.82
N ASP A 116 -11.70 -12.45 -8.83
CA ASP A 116 -12.56 -13.18 -9.74
C ASP A 116 -11.73 -14.08 -10.65
N LEU A 117 -12.04 -15.36 -10.60
CA LEU A 117 -11.38 -16.42 -11.37
C LEU A 117 -12.24 -16.86 -12.57
N ASP A 118 -13.31 -16.13 -12.87
CA ASP A 118 -14.26 -16.48 -13.93
C ASP A 118 -13.64 -16.37 -15.31
N GLY A 119 -13.06 -17.46 -15.76
CA GLY A 119 -12.48 -17.60 -17.08
C GLY A 119 -11.82 -18.95 -17.27
N PRO A 120 -11.55 -19.36 -18.54
CA PRO A 120 -10.94 -20.63 -18.85
C PRO A 120 -9.50 -20.79 -18.35
N ARG A 121 -8.93 -19.73 -17.78
CA ARG A 121 -7.61 -19.74 -17.11
C ARG A 121 -7.77 -19.08 -15.75
N PRO A 122 -7.49 -19.81 -14.65
CA PRO A 122 -7.42 -19.19 -13.33
C PRO A 122 -6.35 -18.11 -13.37
N VAL A 123 -6.75 -16.86 -13.20
CA VAL A 123 -5.82 -15.75 -13.06
C VAL A 123 -5.38 -15.74 -11.61
N TYR A 124 -4.26 -16.40 -11.31
CA TYR A 124 -3.67 -16.49 -9.96
C TYR A 124 -3.10 -15.15 -9.46
N TYR A 125 -3.70 -14.04 -9.88
CA TYR A 125 -3.25 -12.72 -9.48
C TYR A 125 -3.57 -12.46 -8.00
N LEU A 126 -4.76 -12.84 -7.56
CA LEU A 126 -5.18 -12.82 -6.16
C LEU A 126 -5.98 -14.09 -5.84
N PRO A 127 -5.33 -15.17 -5.38
CA PRO A 127 -6.01 -16.42 -5.06
C PRO A 127 -6.72 -16.33 -3.69
N ALA A 128 -7.78 -15.50 -3.59
CA ALA A 128 -8.42 -15.18 -2.32
C ALA A 128 -9.04 -16.41 -1.64
N GLU A 129 -9.60 -17.36 -2.40
CA GLU A 129 -10.09 -18.64 -1.85
C GLU A 129 -8.96 -19.43 -1.19
N TYR A 130 -7.82 -19.55 -1.86
CA TYR A 130 -6.66 -20.26 -1.31
C TYR A 130 -6.12 -19.57 -0.05
N ILE A 131 -5.97 -18.24 -0.08
CA ILE A 131 -5.47 -17.46 1.05
C ILE A 131 -6.41 -17.61 2.25
N THR A 132 -7.72 -17.49 2.04
CA THR A 132 -8.71 -17.62 3.13
C THR A 132 -8.80 -19.05 3.66
N SER A 133 -8.64 -20.07 2.79
CA SER A 133 -8.58 -21.48 3.22
C SER A 133 -7.38 -21.79 4.11
N ARG A 134 -6.32 -20.98 4.04
CA ARG A 134 -5.14 -21.06 4.90
C ARG A 134 -5.27 -20.25 6.19
N GLY A 135 -6.43 -19.64 6.44
CA GLY A 135 -6.71 -18.89 7.66
C GLY A 135 -6.23 -17.44 7.64
N TYR A 136 -5.97 -16.85 6.49
CA TYR A 136 -5.60 -15.45 6.34
C TYR A 136 -6.74 -14.67 5.70
N ALA A 137 -7.00 -13.47 6.17
CA ALA A 137 -7.80 -12.51 5.42
C ALA A 137 -6.95 -11.87 4.31
N VAL A 138 -7.58 -11.47 3.23
CA VAL A 138 -6.92 -10.66 2.19
C VAL A 138 -7.80 -9.51 1.78
N LEU A 139 -7.19 -8.34 1.66
CA LEU A 139 -7.85 -7.11 1.25
C LEU A 139 -7.20 -6.61 -0.03
N ALA A 140 -8.00 -6.31 -1.04
CA ALA A 140 -7.50 -5.81 -2.32
C ALA A 140 -8.06 -4.42 -2.61
N SER A 141 -7.20 -3.51 -3.05
CA SER A 141 -7.57 -2.19 -3.54
C SER A 141 -7.02 -1.98 -4.95
N CYS A 142 -7.72 -1.16 -5.74
CA CYS A 142 -7.20 -0.69 -7.00
C CYS A 142 -6.26 0.51 -6.75
N ASP A 143 -5.05 0.43 -7.28
CA ASP A 143 -4.08 1.53 -7.19
C ASP A 143 -4.59 2.80 -7.90
N TYR A 144 -5.37 2.65 -8.97
CA TYR A 144 -5.99 3.76 -9.71
C TYR A 144 -7.00 4.57 -8.89
N ASP A 145 -7.60 4.00 -7.85
CA ASP A 145 -8.49 4.74 -6.93
C ASP A 145 -7.71 5.79 -6.14
N PHE A 146 -6.43 5.54 -5.87
CA PHE A 146 -5.57 6.48 -5.17
C PHE A 146 -4.89 7.47 -6.13
N SER A 147 -4.50 7.01 -7.30
CA SER A 147 -3.89 7.84 -8.34
C SER A 147 -3.86 7.09 -9.68
N PRO A 148 -4.18 7.73 -10.81
CA PRO A 148 -3.86 7.18 -12.10
C PRO A 148 -2.37 6.90 -12.23
N ASP A 149 -2.02 5.91 -13.04
CA ASP A 149 -0.64 5.67 -13.44
C ASP A 149 -0.23 6.66 -14.53
N PHE A 150 0.28 7.81 -14.12
CA PHE A 150 0.71 8.86 -15.05
C PHE A 150 1.90 8.47 -15.93
N HIS A 151 2.61 7.40 -15.61
CA HIS A 151 3.61 6.86 -16.52
C HIS A 151 2.96 6.18 -17.73
N MET A 152 1.87 5.45 -17.51
CA MET A 152 1.10 4.81 -18.58
C MET A 152 0.12 5.79 -19.24
N PHE A 153 -0.40 6.75 -18.48
CA PHE A 153 -1.42 7.71 -18.90
C PHE A 153 -1.01 9.14 -18.51
N PRO A 154 -0.03 9.74 -19.20
CA PRO A 154 0.55 11.03 -18.81
C PRO A 154 -0.42 12.20 -18.84
N ASP A 155 -1.49 12.11 -19.61
CA ASP A 155 -2.51 13.13 -19.73
C ASP A 155 -3.79 12.83 -18.91
N ALA A 156 -3.78 11.79 -18.09
CA ALA A 156 -4.90 11.49 -17.21
C ALA A 156 -5.16 12.68 -16.27
N PRO A 157 -6.43 13.02 -16.00
CA PRO A 157 -6.75 14.04 -15.02
C PRO A 157 -6.34 13.61 -13.63
N THR A 158 -5.94 14.54 -12.78
CA THR A 158 -5.67 14.26 -11.39
C THR A 158 -6.93 13.75 -10.69
N SER A 159 -6.81 12.61 -10.04
CA SER A 159 -7.90 11.98 -9.27
C SER A 159 -7.36 11.41 -7.96
N GLY A 160 -8.22 10.79 -7.18
CA GLY A 160 -7.85 10.20 -5.90
C GLY A 160 -7.15 11.20 -4.98
N VAL A 161 -6.00 10.81 -4.44
CA VAL A 161 -5.26 11.64 -3.49
C VAL A 161 -4.69 12.92 -4.11
N PHE A 162 -4.35 12.89 -5.41
CA PHE A 162 -3.83 14.08 -6.07
C PHE A 162 -4.91 15.12 -6.37
N LYS A 163 -6.17 14.72 -6.51
CA LYS A 163 -7.29 15.65 -6.52
C LYS A 163 -7.43 16.35 -5.17
N ALA A 164 -7.32 15.60 -4.08
CA ALA A 164 -7.52 16.15 -2.74
C ALA A 164 -6.32 16.95 -2.22
N TYR A 165 -5.09 16.44 -2.42
CA TYR A 165 -3.88 16.96 -1.78
C TYR A 165 -2.70 17.19 -2.72
N GLY A 166 -2.82 16.86 -3.98
CA GLY A 166 -1.71 16.92 -4.92
C GLY A 166 -1.61 18.25 -5.68
N PRO A 167 -0.61 18.35 -6.54
CA PRO A 167 -0.52 19.44 -7.48
C PRO A 167 -1.70 19.38 -8.46
N LYS A 168 -2.10 20.53 -8.99
CA LYS A 168 -3.17 20.62 -9.99
C LYS A 168 -2.87 19.82 -11.28
N SER A 169 -1.60 19.57 -11.55
CA SER A 169 -1.13 18.75 -12.66
C SER A 169 0.18 18.07 -12.28
N MET A 170 0.36 16.83 -12.69
CA MET A 170 1.62 16.10 -12.48
C MET A 170 2.80 16.75 -13.23
N LYS A 171 2.54 17.52 -14.29
CA LYS A 171 3.56 18.30 -15.01
C LYS A 171 4.12 19.46 -14.16
N SER A 172 3.36 19.96 -13.17
CA SER A 172 3.77 21.01 -12.24
C SER A 172 4.26 20.49 -10.87
N ARG A 173 4.35 19.17 -10.70
CA ARG A 173 4.84 18.54 -9.46
C ARG A 173 6.30 18.93 -9.21
N LYS A 174 6.60 19.34 -7.99
CA LYS A 174 7.98 19.57 -7.55
C LYS A 174 8.71 18.24 -7.38
N PRO A 175 10.06 18.22 -7.47
CA PRO A 175 10.84 17.00 -7.34
C PRO A 175 10.63 16.23 -6.03
N ASP A 176 10.38 16.94 -4.94
CA ASP A 176 10.18 16.42 -3.59
C ASP A 176 8.71 16.18 -3.20
N GLU A 177 7.75 16.57 -4.04
CA GLU A 177 6.35 16.23 -3.83
C GLU A 177 6.10 14.74 -4.14
N TRP A 178 5.15 14.15 -3.44
CA TRP A 178 4.86 12.71 -3.57
C TRP A 178 4.48 12.28 -4.98
N GLY A 179 4.97 11.11 -5.35
CA GLY A 179 4.69 10.46 -6.63
C GLY A 179 3.58 9.41 -6.50
N ILE A 180 3.27 8.74 -7.62
CA ILE A 180 2.22 7.72 -7.69
C ILE A 180 2.44 6.56 -6.73
N LEU A 181 3.67 6.08 -6.59
CA LEU A 181 3.98 4.98 -5.67
C LEU A 181 3.73 5.37 -4.21
N SER A 182 4.01 6.63 -3.86
CA SER A 182 3.72 7.17 -2.53
C SER A 182 2.21 7.30 -2.28
N ALA A 183 1.44 7.68 -3.32
CA ALA A 183 -0.02 7.72 -3.27
C ALA A 183 -0.62 6.33 -3.08
N TRP A 184 -0.14 5.33 -3.80
CA TRP A 184 -0.59 3.94 -3.68
C TRP A 184 -0.22 3.33 -2.31
N ALA A 185 0.99 3.61 -1.80
CA ALA A 185 1.41 3.18 -0.47
C ALA A 185 0.60 3.86 0.64
N TRP A 186 0.26 5.15 0.46
CA TRP A 186 -0.67 5.84 1.34
C TRP A 186 -2.03 5.15 1.39
N GLY A 187 -2.53 4.72 0.24
CA GLY A 187 -3.77 3.96 0.14
C GLY A 187 -3.76 2.68 0.97
N ALA A 188 -2.67 1.91 0.91
CA ALA A 188 -2.50 0.72 1.74
C ALA A 188 -2.57 1.04 3.25
N SER A 189 -1.97 2.16 3.67
CA SER A 189 -2.08 2.64 5.05
C SER A 189 -3.50 3.03 5.45
N ARG A 190 -4.31 3.55 4.52
CA ARG A 190 -5.74 3.86 4.79
C ARG A 190 -6.57 2.59 4.94
N ILE A 191 -6.23 1.53 4.23
CA ILE A 191 -6.87 0.22 4.45
C ILE A 191 -6.48 -0.35 5.82
N MET A 192 -5.24 -0.15 6.24
CA MET A 192 -4.80 -0.52 7.61
C MET A 192 -5.62 0.22 8.69
N ASP A 193 -5.99 1.48 8.47
CA ASP A 193 -6.87 2.21 9.38
C ASP A 193 -8.25 1.53 9.55
N TRP A 194 -8.79 0.95 8.49
CA TRP A 194 -10.03 0.17 8.57
C TRP A 194 -9.81 -1.17 9.25
N ILE A 195 -8.70 -1.86 8.97
CA ILE A 195 -8.37 -3.15 9.60
C ILE A 195 -8.37 -3.04 11.12
N GLU A 196 -7.83 -1.97 11.67
CA GLU A 196 -7.79 -1.73 13.12
C GLU A 196 -9.19 -1.64 13.76
N THR A 197 -10.23 -1.41 12.96
CA THR A 197 -11.62 -1.39 13.43
C THR A 197 -12.32 -2.74 13.33
N GLN A 198 -11.67 -3.76 12.74
CA GLN A 198 -12.30 -5.05 12.44
C GLN A 198 -11.97 -6.11 13.50
N PRO A 199 -12.93 -6.55 14.34
CA PRO A 199 -12.64 -7.53 15.38
C PRO A 199 -12.27 -8.92 14.84
N GLY A 200 -12.59 -9.21 13.58
CA GLY A 200 -12.26 -10.48 12.92
C GLY A 200 -10.85 -10.53 12.32
N ILE A 201 -10.08 -9.42 12.35
CA ILE A 201 -8.73 -9.34 11.79
C ILE A 201 -7.74 -9.02 12.91
N ASP A 202 -6.64 -9.75 12.96
CA ASP A 202 -5.52 -9.45 13.88
C ASP A 202 -4.65 -8.34 13.27
N ALA A 203 -4.94 -7.11 13.66
CA ALA A 203 -4.26 -5.92 13.16
C ALA A 203 -2.75 -5.87 13.46
N LYS A 204 -2.24 -6.73 14.36
CA LYS A 204 -0.80 -6.83 14.65
C LYS A 204 -0.07 -7.73 13.67
N HIS A 205 -0.78 -8.53 12.90
CA HIS A 205 -0.23 -9.50 11.94
C HIS A 205 -0.76 -9.23 10.53
N VAL A 206 -0.53 -8.01 10.04
CA VAL A 206 -0.93 -7.59 8.68
C VAL A 206 0.31 -7.43 7.82
N GLY A 207 0.34 -8.12 6.68
CA GLY A 207 1.34 -7.91 5.63
C GLY A 207 0.79 -7.00 4.51
N VAL A 208 1.69 -6.36 3.77
CA VAL A 208 1.35 -5.66 2.52
C VAL A 208 2.08 -6.32 1.37
N ALA A 209 1.39 -6.55 0.25
CA ALA A 209 1.91 -7.27 -0.90
C ALA A 209 1.61 -6.55 -2.22
N GLY A 210 2.49 -6.70 -3.19
CA GLY A 210 2.29 -6.15 -4.53
C GLY A 210 3.29 -6.71 -5.55
N LEU A 211 2.94 -6.58 -6.83
CA LEU A 211 3.73 -7.06 -7.96
C LEU A 211 4.25 -5.87 -8.78
N SER A 212 5.49 -5.94 -9.27
CA SER A 212 6.10 -4.94 -10.14
C SER A 212 6.12 -3.55 -9.46
N ARG A 213 5.53 -2.51 -10.02
CA ARG A 213 5.39 -1.19 -9.38
C ARG A 213 4.65 -1.27 -8.04
N ASN A 214 3.65 -2.13 -7.94
CA ASN A 214 2.97 -2.39 -6.67
C ASN A 214 3.85 -3.17 -5.68
N GLY A 215 4.89 -3.87 -6.14
CA GLY A 215 5.95 -4.40 -5.28
C GLY A 215 6.79 -3.30 -4.63
N LYS A 216 7.12 -2.22 -5.36
CA LYS A 216 7.74 -1.01 -4.79
C LYS A 216 6.81 -0.33 -3.80
N THR A 217 5.52 -0.23 -4.16
CA THR A 217 4.47 0.30 -3.29
C THR A 217 4.39 -0.46 -1.98
N ALA A 218 4.44 -1.79 -2.02
CA ALA A 218 4.42 -2.64 -0.82
C ALA A 218 5.66 -2.39 0.07
N LEU A 219 6.86 -2.28 -0.52
CA LEU A 219 8.06 -1.91 0.23
C LEU A 219 7.91 -0.55 0.90
N LEU A 220 7.48 0.45 0.14
CA LEU A 220 7.31 1.80 0.66
C LEU A 220 6.25 1.85 1.77
N ALA A 221 5.13 1.14 1.61
CA ALA A 221 4.10 1.05 2.64
C ALA A 221 4.65 0.44 3.94
N GLY A 222 5.36 -0.70 3.85
CA GLY A 222 5.94 -1.35 5.02
C GLY A 222 7.05 -0.55 5.70
N VAL A 223 7.76 0.32 4.96
CA VAL A 223 8.81 1.20 5.54
C VAL A 223 8.22 2.45 6.18
N THR A 224 7.11 2.97 5.64
CA THR A 224 6.51 4.23 6.10
C THR A 224 5.37 4.03 7.10
N ASP A 225 4.84 2.80 7.24
CA ASP A 225 3.78 2.46 8.19
C ASP A 225 4.15 1.20 8.97
N GLU A 226 4.65 1.39 10.19
CA GLU A 226 5.16 0.33 11.07
C GLU A 226 4.07 -0.63 11.59
N ARG A 227 2.79 -0.37 11.29
CA ARG A 227 1.70 -1.30 11.57
C ARG A 227 1.73 -2.53 10.67
N PHE A 228 2.36 -2.43 9.48
CA PHE A 228 2.61 -3.60 8.66
C PHE A 228 3.74 -4.45 9.22
N ALA A 229 3.41 -5.67 9.62
CA ALA A 229 4.38 -6.63 10.14
C ALA A 229 5.31 -7.20 9.06
N MET A 230 4.92 -7.13 7.78
CA MET A 230 5.68 -7.67 6.66
C MET A 230 5.35 -6.93 5.36
N ALA A 231 6.34 -6.79 4.48
CA ALA A 231 6.16 -6.35 3.10
C ALA A 231 6.61 -7.45 2.13
N VAL A 232 5.73 -7.81 1.18
CA VAL A 232 6.02 -8.79 0.13
C VAL A 232 6.16 -8.06 -1.19
N SER A 233 7.40 -7.90 -1.62
CA SER A 233 7.76 -7.15 -2.84
C SER A 233 8.08 -8.11 -3.97
N CYS A 234 7.08 -8.40 -4.83
CA CYS A 234 7.27 -9.29 -5.96
C CYS A 234 7.76 -8.52 -7.19
N CYS A 235 8.87 -8.98 -7.79
CA CYS A 235 9.40 -8.47 -9.06
C CYS A 235 9.48 -6.93 -9.13
N SER A 236 9.86 -6.27 -8.07
CA SER A 236 9.80 -4.81 -7.95
C SER A 236 10.88 -4.06 -8.75
N GLY A 237 11.94 -4.74 -9.16
CA GLY A 237 12.98 -4.16 -10.03
C GLY A 237 13.76 -3.01 -9.40
N CYS A 238 14.40 -2.19 -10.23
CA CYS A 238 15.15 -1.00 -9.80
C CYS A 238 14.25 0.01 -9.09
N GLY A 239 14.75 0.63 -8.01
CA GLY A 239 13.94 1.43 -7.10
C GLY A 239 12.98 0.60 -6.23
N GLY A 240 13.15 -0.72 -6.22
CA GLY A 240 12.45 -1.68 -5.38
C GLY A 240 13.46 -2.58 -4.66
N ALA A 241 13.25 -3.91 -4.68
CA ALA A 241 14.12 -4.87 -4.01
C ALA A 241 15.36 -5.29 -4.84
N LYS A 242 15.51 -4.78 -6.07
CA LYS A 242 16.69 -5.04 -6.90
C LYS A 242 17.76 -3.99 -6.60
N LEU A 243 18.93 -4.48 -6.26
CA LEU A 243 20.18 -3.70 -6.17
C LEU A 243 20.79 -3.53 -7.57
#